data_5b9df506021af4e504bafec3d89c611e
#
_entry.id   5b9df506021af4e504bafec3d89c611e
#
_cell.length_a   1.000
_cell.length_b   1.000
_cell.length_c   1.000
_cell.angle_alpha   90.00
_cell.angle_beta   90.00
_cell.angle_gamma   90.00
#
_symmetry.space_group_name_H-M   'P 1'
#
loop_
_entity.id
_entity.type
_entity.pdbx_description
1 polymer ?
#
loop_
_entity_poly.entity_id
_entity_poly.type
_entity_poly.pdbx_seq_one_letter_code
_entity_poly.pdbx_strand_id
1 'polypeptide(L)'
;MKLYCNGEFLNDHEVKISPFDHGFLYGLGLFETFRIYNGHPFLLFDHLKRLRKSLLNLNIEWNLLDEEIRTILNRLIELNDLQDAYIRLNVSAGDGEIGLYTGKYSNPNTIIFIKPMHESNILEKEGVILNTPRNSPEGKERLKSHHYLNNIIGKKEIGNSPSIEGIFLNKDGFLSEGIVSNLFFIKQDRLYSPHVDTGILNGITRQFVIHWAKLKGITVEEGFYTEQELLEADEIFISNSIQEIIPVTVIGERNFNVSENSVIKDLQKDYRHLRKSLLSMNEMERSERV
;
A
#
# COMPACT_ATOMS: atom_id res chain seq x y z
N MET A 1 -17.27 2.19 -16.44
CA MET A 1 -15.93 1.61 -16.70
C MET A 1 -16.01 0.11 -16.79
N LYS A 2 -15.10 -0.53 -17.54
CA LYS A 2 -14.99 -2.01 -17.55
C LYS A 2 -14.14 -2.47 -16.38
N LEU A 3 -14.62 -3.45 -15.62
CA LEU A 3 -13.93 -4.12 -14.54
C LEU A 3 -13.75 -5.62 -14.93
N TYR A 4 -12.79 -6.28 -14.28
CA TYR A 4 -12.71 -7.74 -14.34
C TYR A 4 -13.42 -8.34 -13.11
N CYS A 5 -14.26 -9.34 -13.33
CA CYS A 5 -14.95 -10.09 -12.28
C CYS A 5 -15.01 -11.57 -12.66
N ASN A 6 -14.29 -12.42 -11.91
CA ASN A 6 -14.36 -13.89 -12.02
C ASN A 6 -14.27 -14.45 -13.45
N GLY A 7 -13.39 -13.94 -14.29
CA GLY A 7 -13.21 -14.40 -15.69
C GLY A 7 -13.85 -13.51 -16.74
N GLU A 8 -14.69 -12.55 -16.36
CA GLU A 8 -15.44 -11.71 -17.29
C GLU A 8 -15.05 -10.23 -17.19
N PHE A 9 -15.16 -9.50 -18.31
CA PHE A 9 -14.98 -8.04 -18.37
C PHE A 9 -16.37 -7.37 -18.46
N LEU A 10 -16.85 -6.86 -17.35
CA LEU A 10 -18.18 -6.30 -17.18
C LEU A 10 -18.15 -4.78 -17.01
N ASN A 11 -19.27 -4.10 -17.31
CA ASN A 11 -19.41 -2.73 -16.85
C ASN A 11 -19.61 -2.71 -15.33
N ASP A 12 -19.18 -1.63 -14.68
CA ASP A 12 -19.22 -1.47 -13.22
C ASP A 12 -20.61 -1.72 -12.59
N HIS A 13 -21.69 -1.31 -13.28
CA HIS A 13 -23.08 -1.51 -12.84
C HIS A 13 -23.61 -2.94 -13.09
N GLU A 14 -22.90 -3.76 -13.85
CA GLU A 14 -23.26 -5.16 -14.12
C GLU A 14 -22.67 -6.12 -13.07
N VAL A 15 -21.60 -5.69 -12.36
CA VAL A 15 -20.93 -6.51 -11.34
C VAL A 15 -21.84 -6.71 -10.14
N LYS A 16 -22.06 -7.95 -9.75
CA LYS A 16 -22.89 -8.33 -8.59
C LYS A 16 -22.07 -9.21 -7.66
N ILE A 17 -22.25 -9.01 -6.38
CA ILE A 17 -21.67 -9.82 -5.32
C ILE A 17 -22.83 -10.48 -4.55
N SER A 18 -22.69 -11.75 -4.26
CA SER A 18 -23.65 -12.48 -3.44
C SER A 18 -23.69 -11.91 -2.01
N PRO A 19 -24.87 -11.80 -1.38
CA PRO A 19 -24.95 -11.44 0.04
C PRO A 19 -24.36 -12.51 0.97
N PHE A 20 -24.09 -13.71 0.46
CA PHE A 20 -23.45 -14.81 1.18
C PHE A 20 -21.93 -14.84 1.01
N ASP A 21 -21.34 -13.91 0.26
CA ASP A 21 -19.87 -13.76 0.21
C ASP A 21 -19.35 -13.44 1.60
N HIS A 22 -18.44 -14.27 2.12
CA HIS A 22 -17.83 -14.07 3.43
C HIS A 22 -16.94 -12.80 3.49
N GLY A 23 -16.52 -12.27 2.34
CA GLY A 23 -15.93 -10.93 2.26
C GLY A 23 -16.93 -9.84 2.60
N PHE A 24 -18.20 -9.99 2.22
CA PHE A 24 -19.28 -9.08 2.58
C PHE A 24 -19.75 -9.32 4.02
N LEU A 25 -19.99 -10.56 4.43
CA LEU A 25 -20.52 -10.90 5.76
C LEU A 25 -19.52 -10.64 6.89
N TYR A 26 -18.24 -10.97 6.69
CA TYR A 26 -17.24 -11.01 7.76
C TYR A 26 -15.98 -10.20 7.44
N GLY A 27 -15.93 -9.51 6.30
CA GLY A 27 -14.71 -8.83 5.86
C GLY A 27 -13.58 -9.80 5.47
N LEU A 28 -13.89 -11.08 5.22
CA LEU A 28 -12.90 -12.09 4.89
C LEU A 28 -12.45 -11.96 3.44
N GLY A 29 -11.44 -11.15 3.22
CA GLY A 29 -10.87 -10.86 1.92
C GLY A 29 -9.65 -9.98 2.01
N LEU A 30 -8.89 -9.96 0.95
CA LEU A 30 -7.63 -9.23 0.82
C LEU A 30 -7.65 -8.40 -0.46
N PHE A 31 -6.81 -7.36 -0.50
CA PHE A 31 -6.70 -6.58 -1.70
C PHE A 31 -5.28 -6.03 -1.90
N GLU A 32 -4.95 -5.77 -3.15
CA GLU A 32 -3.77 -5.00 -3.52
C GLU A 32 -4.18 -3.72 -4.23
N THR A 33 -3.37 -2.67 -4.07
CA THR A 33 -3.50 -1.43 -4.81
C THR A 33 -2.15 -1.02 -5.36
N PHE A 34 -2.08 -0.77 -6.64
CA PHE A 34 -0.87 -0.33 -7.33
C PHE A 34 -1.21 0.54 -8.54
N ARG A 35 -0.19 1.15 -9.11
CA ARG A 35 -0.34 1.96 -10.31
C ARG A 35 0.20 1.23 -11.54
N ILE A 36 -0.42 1.54 -12.66
CA ILE A 36 0.11 1.30 -14.00
C ILE A 36 0.62 2.64 -14.51
N TYR A 37 1.86 2.67 -15.01
CA TYR A 37 2.51 3.84 -15.57
C TYR A 37 2.80 3.59 -17.04
N ASN A 38 2.13 4.31 -17.94
CA ASN A 38 2.25 4.12 -19.40
C ASN A 38 2.13 2.64 -19.80
N GLY A 39 1.10 1.95 -19.30
CA GLY A 39 0.86 0.53 -19.55
C GLY A 39 1.69 -0.44 -18.67
N HIS A 40 2.68 0.03 -17.90
CA HIS A 40 3.54 -0.81 -17.09
C HIS A 40 3.05 -0.92 -15.63
N PRO A 41 2.67 -2.10 -15.12
CA PRO A 41 2.26 -2.29 -13.73
C PRO A 41 3.48 -2.40 -12.80
N PHE A 42 3.75 -1.34 -12.04
CA PHE A 42 4.93 -1.24 -11.18
C PHE A 42 4.88 -2.21 -10.00
N LEU A 43 5.96 -2.97 -9.82
CA LEU A 43 6.17 -3.97 -8.74
C LEU A 43 5.01 -5.00 -8.65
N LEU A 44 4.40 -5.33 -9.78
CA LEU A 44 3.27 -6.25 -9.84
C LEU A 44 3.56 -7.57 -9.12
N PHE A 45 4.71 -8.18 -9.37
CA PHE A 45 5.03 -9.49 -8.81
C PHE A 45 5.22 -9.46 -7.29
N ASP A 46 5.72 -8.36 -6.73
CA ASP A 46 5.81 -8.20 -5.28
C ASP A 46 4.43 -8.04 -4.64
N HIS A 47 3.50 -7.30 -5.29
CA HIS A 47 2.11 -7.20 -4.88
C HIS A 47 1.43 -8.57 -4.90
N LEU A 48 1.56 -9.33 -6.00
CA LEU A 48 0.96 -10.67 -6.13
C LEU A 48 1.56 -11.67 -5.12
N LYS A 49 2.86 -11.61 -4.88
CA LYS A 49 3.53 -12.44 -3.86
C LYS A 49 2.97 -12.20 -2.46
N ARG A 50 2.77 -10.92 -2.07
CA ARG A 50 2.15 -10.58 -0.78
C ARG A 50 0.71 -11.07 -0.71
N LEU A 51 -0.08 -10.84 -1.76
CA LEU A 51 -1.47 -11.28 -1.83
C LEU A 51 -1.58 -12.80 -1.64
N ARG A 52 -0.81 -13.59 -2.41
CA ARG A 52 -0.82 -15.06 -2.31
C ARG A 52 -0.44 -15.55 -0.93
N LYS A 53 0.66 -15.02 -0.35
CA LYS A 53 1.08 -15.34 1.02
C LYS A 53 -0.06 -15.08 2.01
N SER A 54 -0.74 -13.96 1.88
CA SER A 54 -1.81 -13.56 2.78
C SER A 54 -3.08 -14.40 2.59
N LEU A 55 -3.44 -14.78 1.34
CA LEU A 55 -4.57 -15.66 1.05
C LEU A 55 -4.37 -17.06 1.65
N LEU A 56 -3.14 -17.59 1.58
CA LEU A 56 -2.80 -18.87 2.20
C LEU A 56 -3.03 -18.83 3.72
N ASN A 57 -2.71 -17.72 4.40
CA ASN A 57 -2.95 -17.57 5.83
C ASN A 57 -4.44 -17.59 6.20
N LEU A 58 -5.32 -17.28 5.25
CA LEU A 58 -6.79 -17.27 5.41
C LEU A 58 -7.47 -18.52 4.83
N ASN A 59 -6.71 -19.54 4.42
CA ASN A 59 -7.21 -20.74 3.73
C ASN A 59 -8.03 -20.42 2.45
N ILE A 60 -7.72 -19.32 1.76
CA ILE A 60 -8.37 -18.95 0.49
C ILE A 60 -7.48 -19.44 -0.67
N GLU A 61 -8.03 -20.34 -1.47
CA GLU A 61 -7.35 -20.90 -2.64
C GLU A 61 -7.55 -19.99 -3.85
N TRP A 62 -6.45 -19.38 -4.32
CA TRP A 62 -6.48 -18.47 -5.46
C TRP A 62 -5.44 -18.89 -6.49
N ASN A 63 -5.92 -19.29 -7.68
CA ASN A 63 -5.14 -20.04 -8.65
C ASN A 63 -4.73 -19.22 -9.89
N LEU A 64 -5.11 -17.92 -10.01
CA LEU A 64 -4.69 -17.10 -11.14
C LEU A 64 -3.17 -16.92 -11.14
N LEU A 65 -2.53 -17.20 -12.26
CA LEU A 65 -1.09 -17.06 -12.45
C LEU A 65 -0.69 -15.58 -12.65
N ASP A 66 0.56 -15.25 -12.41
CA ASP A 66 1.05 -13.87 -12.55
C ASP A 66 0.91 -13.36 -13.99
N GLU A 67 1.17 -14.20 -14.99
CA GLU A 67 1.00 -13.85 -16.40
C GLU A 67 -0.47 -13.71 -16.82
N GLU A 68 -1.38 -14.47 -16.20
CA GLU A 68 -2.81 -14.29 -16.42
C GLU A 68 -3.27 -12.93 -15.89
N ILE A 69 -2.79 -12.54 -14.69
CA ILE A 69 -3.08 -11.21 -14.14
C ILE A 69 -2.52 -10.10 -15.05
N ARG A 70 -1.29 -10.24 -15.58
CA ARG A 70 -0.75 -9.28 -16.56
C ARG A 70 -1.64 -9.17 -17.79
N THR A 71 -2.08 -10.28 -18.34
CA THR A 71 -2.97 -10.31 -19.50
C THR A 71 -4.30 -9.63 -19.21
N ILE A 72 -4.89 -9.87 -18.02
CA ILE A 72 -6.12 -9.21 -17.58
C ILE A 72 -5.91 -7.69 -17.44
N LEU A 73 -4.80 -7.26 -16.85
CA LEU A 73 -4.48 -5.83 -16.67
C LEU A 73 -4.32 -5.13 -18.02
N ASN A 74 -3.58 -5.73 -18.96
CA ASN A 74 -3.43 -5.19 -20.31
C ASN A 74 -4.79 -5.05 -21.00
N ARG A 75 -5.64 -6.07 -20.88
CA ARG A 75 -6.99 -6.01 -21.46
C ARG A 75 -7.87 -4.94 -20.82
N LEU A 76 -7.77 -4.73 -19.49
CA LEU A 76 -8.48 -3.66 -18.80
C LEU A 76 -8.03 -2.27 -19.25
N ILE A 77 -6.72 -2.07 -19.45
CA ILE A 77 -6.14 -0.84 -19.98
C ILE A 77 -6.72 -0.54 -21.38
N GLU A 78 -6.68 -1.51 -22.28
CA GLU A 78 -7.24 -1.39 -23.64
C GLU A 78 -8.74 -1.08 -23.63
N LEU A 79 -9.54 -1.84 -22.87
CA LEU A 79 -11.00 -1.70 -22.81
C LEU A 79 -11.46 -0.35 -22.24
N ASN A 80 -10.62 0.31 -21.45
CA ASN A 80 -10.92 1.61 -20.84
C ASN A 80 -10.16 2.77 -21.46
N ASP A 81 -9.36 2.52 -22.52
CA ASP A 81 -8.55 3.53 -23.20
C ASP A 81 -7.66 4.35 -22.25
N LEU A 82 -6.88 3.63 -21.39
CA LEU A 82 -6.03 4.22 -20.37
C LEU A 82 -4.56 3.92 -20.67
N GLN A 83 -3.66 4.80 -20.20
CA GLN A 83 -2.22 4.56 -20.14
C GLN A 83 -1.74 4.52 -18.70
N ASP A 84 -2.18 5.46 -17.88
CA ASP A 84 -1.92 5.53 -16.45
C ASP A 84 -3.19 5.16 -15.69
N ALA A 85 -3.06 4.22 -14.75
CA ALA A 85 -4.21 3.73 -14.04
C ALA A 85 -3.92 3.41 -12.57
N TYR A 86 -4.91 3.64 -11.73
CA TYR A 86 -5.04 3.03 -10.41
C TYR A 86 -5.69 1.66 -10.57
N ILE A 87 -5.08 0.65 -9.99
CA ILE A 87 -5.62 -0.70 -9.90
C ILE A 87 -5.93 -1.04 -8.45
N ARG A 88 -7.08 -1.68 -8.23
CA ARG A 88 -7.40 -2.37 -7.00
C ARG A 88 -7.83 -3.79 -7.34
N LEU A 89 -7.00 -4.76 -6.96
CA LEU A 89 -7.28 -6.18 -7.09
C LEU A 89 -7.81 -6.68 -5.74
N ASN A 90 -9.06 -7.10 -5.69
CA ASN A 90 -9.72 -7.68 -4.53
C ASN A 90 -9.88 -9.19 -4.72
N VAL A 91 -9.62 -9.94 -3.64
CA VAL A 91 -9.97 -11.35 -3.55
C VAL A 91 -10.73 -11.54 -2.24
N SER A 92 -12.02 -11.89 -2.31
CA SER A 92 -12.83 -12.29 -1.16
C SER A 92 -12.95 -13.80 -1.07
N ALA A 93 -13.32 -14.31 0.10
CA ALA A 93 -13.44 -15.74 0.33
C ALA A 93 -14.50 -16.43 -0.55
N GLY A 94 -15.45 -15.65 -1.11
CA GLY A 94 -16.58 -16.17 -1.88
C GLY A 94 -17.72 -16.64 -1.00
N ASP A 95 -18.71 -17.28 -1.63
CA ASP A 95 -19.95 -17.69 -1.00
C ASP A 95 -19.75 -18.83 0.01
N GLY A 96 -20.46 -18.73 1.12
CA GLY A 96 -20.49 -19.75 2.16
C GLY A 96 -21.81 -19.73 2.94
N GLU A 97 -22.00 -20.69 3.81
CA GLU A 97 -23.13 -20.68 4.75
C GLU A 97 -22.94 -19.59 5.81
N ILE A 98 -24.04 -19.05 6.33
CA ILE A 98 -23.98 -18.10 7.45
C ILE A 98 -23.40 -18.81 8.67
N GLY A 99 -22.28 -18.28 9.18
CA GLY A 99 -21.55 -18.83 10.32
C GLY A 99 -20.03 -18.80 10.10
N LEU A 100 -19.28 -19.10 11.16
CA LEU A 100 -17.82 -19.12 11.07
C LEU A 100 -17.36 -20.45 10.47
N TYR A 101 -16.73 -20.37 9.32
CA TYR A 101 -16.19 -21.52 8.60
C TYR A 101 -14.66 -21.58 8.77
N THR A 102 -14.14 -22.75 9.10
CA THR A 102 -12.70 -22.97 9.36
C THR A 102 -12.03 -23.78 8.26
N GLY A 103 -12.77 -24.22 7.27
CA GLY A 103 -12.25 -25.00 6.15
C GLY A 103 -11.61 -24.13 5.06
N LYS A 104 -11.40 -24.72 3.91
CA LYS A 104 -10.77 -24.12 2.74
C LYS A 104 -11.81 -23.45 1.86
N TYR A 105 -11.57 -22.20 1.50
CA TYR A 105 -12.37 -21.47 0.52
C TYR A 105 -11.82 -21.72 -0.89
N SER A 106 -12.52 -22.54 -1.68
CA SER A 106 -12.04 -22.99 -3.00
C SER A 106 -12.61 -22.18 -4.17
N ASN A 107 -13.60 -21.33 -3.92
CA ASN A 107 -14.26 -20.52 -4.94
C ASN A 107 -14.25 -19.03 -4.55
N PRO A 108 -13.07 -18.39 -4.44
CA PRO A 108 -12.97 -16.98 -4.07
C PRO A 108 -13.49 -16.09 -5.21
N ASN A 109 -14.05 -14.93 -4.85
CA ASN A 109 -14.38 -13.91 -5.82
C ASN A 109 -13.16 -13.01 -6.09
N THR A 110 -12.82 -12.82 -7.36
CA THR A 110 -11.76 -11.93 -7.81
C THR A 110 -12.35 -10.77 -8.59
N ILE A 111 -12.15 -9.54 -8.10
CA ILE A 111 -12.59 -8.32 -8.77
C ILE A 111 -11.39 -7.38 -8.93
N ILE A 112 -11.15 -6.94 -10.17
CA ILE A 112 -10.11 -5.93 -10.45
C ILE A 112 -10.78 -4.65 -10.91
N PHE A 113 -10.67 -3.63 -10.05
CA PHE A 113 -11.11 -2.28 -10.34
C PHE A 113 -9.98 -1.52 -11.04
N ILE A 114 -10.37 -0.71 -12.01
CA ILE A 114 -9.46 0.21 -12.71
C ILE A 114 -10.09 1.60 -12.73
N LYS A 115 -9.28 2.63 -12.59
CA LYS A 115 -9.69 4.01 -12.84
C LYS A 115 -8.52 4.83 -13.39
N PRO A 116 -8.79 5.93 -14.14
CA PRO A 116 -7.74 6.84 -14.56
C PRO A 116 -6.92 7.32 -13.37
N MET A 117 -5.63 7.47 -13.56
CA MET A 117 -4.75 8.03 -12.56
C MET A 117 -3.89 9.12 -13.19
N HIS A 118 -4.01 10.33 -12.67
CA HIS A 118 -3.17 11.46 -13.06
C HIS A 118 -2.04 11.66 -12.04
N GLU A 119 -1.01 12.39 -12.43
CA GLU A 119 0.01 12.81 -11.46
C GLU A 119 -0.62 13.66 -10.36
N SER A 120 -0.17 13.44 -9.14
CA SER A 120 -0.66 14.20 -7.99
C SER A 120 -0.07 15.60 -8.00
N ASN A 121 -0.90 16.61 -7.77
CA ASN A 121 -0.44 17.98 -7.50
C ASN A 121 0.00 18.18 -6.04
N ILE A 122 -0.12 17.16 -5.20
CA ILE A 122 0.28 17.20 -3.79
C ILE A 122 1.76 16.83 -3.73
N LEU A 123 2.58 17.83 -3.46
CA LEU A 123 4.03 17.68 -3.41
C LEU A 123 4.52 17.38 -1.99
N GLU A 124 3.76 17.76 -0.97
CA GLU A 124 4.06 17.61 0.45
C GLU A 124 2.77 17.53 1.27
N LYS A 125 2.86 17.07 2.51
CA LYS A 125 1.73 16.99 3.44
C LYS A 125 2.08 17.52 4.82
N GLU A 126 1.02 17.90 5.54
CA GLU A 126 1.01 18.06 6.99
C GLU A 126 0.74 16.69 7.64
N GLY A 127 1.50 16.33 8.67
CA GLY A 127 1.27 15.16 9.51
C GLY A 127 0.52 15.54 10.78
N VAL A 128 -0.50 14.74 11.14
CA VAL A 128 -1.26 14.90 12.38
C VAL A 128 -1.19 13.59 13.16
N ILE A 129 -0.69 13.65 14.39
CA ILE A 129 -0.73 12.48 15.28
C ILE A 129 -2.18 12.24 15.70
N LEU A 130 -2.67 11.03 15.44
CA LEU A 130 -4.06 10.67 15.71
C LEU A 130 -4.27 10.30 17.18
N ASN A 131 -5.43 10.69 17.74
CA ASN A 131 -5.89 10.19 19.04
C ASN A 131 -6.34 8.73 18.94
N THR A 132 -6.90 8.34 17.80
CA THR A 132 -7.27 6.95 17.52
C THR A 132 -6.01 6.09 17.40
N PRO A 133 -5.80 5.06 18.25
CA PRO A 133 -4.63 4.20 18.11
C PRO A 133 -4.74 3.27 16.90
N ARG A 134 -3.60 2.86 16.37
CA ARG A 134 -3.56 1.76 15.40
C ARG A 134 -3.97 0.46 16.09
N ASN A 135 -5.03 -0.20 15.59
CA ASN A 135 -5.43 -1.51 16.11
C ASN A 135 -4.29 -2.53 15.90
N SER A 136 -4.16 -3.48 16.81
CA SER A 136 -3.24 -4.61 16.62
C SER A 136 -3.70 -5.47 15.43
N PRO A 137 -2.79 -6.11 14.68
CA PRO A 137 -3.18 -7.10 13.68
C PRO A 137 -3.82 -8.32 14.35
N GLU A 138 -4.71 -9.01 13.65
CA GLU A 138 -5.40 -10.22 14.12
C GLU A 138 -4.46 -11.43 14.20
N GLY A 139 -3.35 -11.40 13.46
CA GLY A 139 -2.34 -12.45 13.40
C GLY A 139 -0.94 -11.92 13.71
N LYS A 140 0.08 -12.69 13.32
CA LYS A 140 1.49 -12.33 13.52
C LYS A 140 1.91 -11.09 12.72
N GLU A 141 1.27 -10.84 11.59
CA GLU A 141 1.54 -9.69 10.72
C GLU A 141 0.23 -9.08 10.24
N ARG A 142 0.24 -7.78 9.94
CA ARG A 142 -0.91 -7.10 9.37
C ARG A 142 -1.12 -7.53 7.93
N LEU A 143 -2.27 -8.10 7.65
CA LEU A 143 -2.72 -8.38 6.29
C LEU A 143 -3.34 -7.13 5.66
N LYS A 144 -3.23 -7.01 4.33
CA LYS A 144 -3.95 -5.97 3.57
C LYS A 144 -5.38 -6.44 3.31
N SER A 145 -6.17 -6.50 4.38
CA SER A 145 -7.50 -7.10 4.40
C SER A 145 -8.62 -6.08 4.18
N HIS A 146 -9.83 -6.58 4.02
CA HIS A 146 -11.05 -5.74 3.95
C HIS A 146 -11.41 -5.08 5.29
N HIS A 147 -10.74 -5.40 6.40
CA HIS A 147 -10.94 -4.81 7.72
C HIS A 147 -10.37 -3.38 7.79
N TYR A 148 -11.10 -2.43 7.21
CA TYR A 148 -10.62 -1.06 7.01
C TYR A 148 -11.20 -0.05 7.98
N LEU A 149 -11.96 -0.49 8.99
CA LEU A 149 -12.68 0.38 9.93
C LEU A 149 -11.74 1.33 10.68
N ASN A 150 -10.60 0.84 11.18
CA ASN A 150 -9.61 1.66 11.89
C ASN A 150 -9.06 2.80 11.00
N ASN A 151 -8.78 2.52 9.72
CA ASN A 151 -8.35 3.53 8.76
C ASN A 151 -9.45 4.58 8.48
N ILE A 152 -10.73 4.15 8.40
CA ILE A 152 -11.88 5.05 8.23
C ILE A 152 -12.04 5.96 9.44
N ILE A 153 -11.90 5.42 10.66
CA ILE A 153 -11.99 6.22 11.90
C ILE A 153 -10.87 7.27 11.94
N GLY A 154 -9.62 6.87 11.69
CA GLY A 154 -8.51 7.82 11.60
C GLY A 154 -8.71 8.88 10.51
N LYS A 155 -9.28 8.51 9.35
CA LYS A 155 -9.59 9.47 8.29
C LYS A 155 -10.69 10.47 8.71
N LYS A 156 -11.69 10.03 9.47
CA LYS A 156 -12.73 10.93 10.03
C LYS A 156 -12.14 11.94 11.01
N GLU A 157 -11.10 11.58 11.76
CA GLU A 157 -10.45 12.47 12.74
C GLU A 157 -9.80 13.68 12.06
N ILE A 158 -9.13 13.47 10.89
CA ILE A 158 -8.42 14.54 10.16
C ILE A 158 -9.25 15.17 9.03
N GLY A 159 -10.46 14.67 8.76
CA GLY A 159 -11.32 15.17 7.67
C GLY A 159 -10.82 14.80 6.27
N ASN A 160 -11.34 15.50 5.25
CA ASN A 160 -11.18 15.13 3.85
C ASN A 160 -10.01 15.83 3.13
N SER A 161 -9.23 16.69 3.81
CA SER A 161 -8.11 17.37 3.18
C SER A 161 -7.13 16.35 2.57
N PRO A 162 -6.75 16.48 1.29
CA PRO A 162 -5.76 15.61 0.68
C PRO A 162 -4.32 15.97 1.09
N SER A 163 -4.11 17.18 1.66
CA SER A 163 -2.80 17.69 2.11
C SER A 163 -2.46 17.27 3.53
N ILE A 164 -3.37 16.54 4.22
CA ILE A 164 -3.13 16.06 5.59
C ILE A 164 -3.04 14.55 5.60
N GLU A 165 -2.05 14.04 6.33
CA GLU A 165 -1.93 12.60 6.64
C GLU A 165 -2.00 12.40 8.15
N GLY A 166 -2.90 11.52 8.59
CA GLY A 166 -2.95 11.11 10.00
C GLY A 166 -1.93 10.03 10.26
N ILE A 167 -1.16 10.18 11.32
CA ILE A 167 -0.13 9.24 11.77
C ILE A 167 -0.66 8.54 13.01
N PHE A 168 -0.78 7.22 12.94
CA PHE A 168 -1.16 6.40 14.07
C PHE A 168 0.01 6.15 15.02
N LEU A 169 -0.27 6.19 16.31
CA LEU A 169 0.52 5.50 17.32
C LEU A 169 -0.13 4.14 17.60
N ASN A 170 0.65 3.14 17.98
CA ASN A 170 0.09 1.88 18.46
C ASN A 170 -0.42 2.03 19.91
N LYS A 171 -1.02 0.98 20.48
CA LYS A 171 -1.57 0.99 21.86
C LYS A 171 -0.52 1.29 22.95
N ASP A 172 0.75 1.10 22.66
CA ASP A 172 1.86 1.30 23.58
C ASP A 172 2.51 2.68 23.42
N GLY A 173 1.96 3.55 22.53
CA GLY A 173 2.42 4.91 22.28
C GLY A 173 3.58 5.03 21.27
N PHE A 174 3.97 3.95 20.61
CA PHE A 174 5.00 4.00 19.58
C PHE A 174 4.41 4.34 18.21
N LEU A 175 5.19 5.04 17.40
CA LEU A 175 4.87 5.31 16.00
C LEU A 175 4.52 4.02 15.25
N SER A 176 3.46 4.09 14.46
CA SER A 176 3.01 2.99 13.63
C SER A 176 3.10 3.41 12.15
N GLU A 177 1.99 3.75 11.54
CA GLU A 177 1.92 4.08 10.11
C GLU A 177 0.93 5.22 9.86
N GLY A 178 0.94 5.78 8.65
CA GLY A 178 -0.11 6.68 8.21
C GLY A 178 -1.43 5.95 7.97
N ILE A 179 -2.52 6.70 7.75
CA ILE A 179 -3.85 6.11 7.51
C ILE A 179 -3.82 5.12 6.33
N VAL A 180 -3.07 5.45 5.27
CA VAL A 180 -2.92 4.59 4.08
C VAL A 180 -1.48 4.52 3.58
N SER A 181 -0.51 4.83 4.43
CA SER A 181 0.90 4.97 4.08
C SER A 181 1.81 4.40 5.17
N ASN A 182 3.06 4.09 4.83
CA ASN A 182 4.09 3.82 5.82
C ASN A 182 4.86 5.10 6.12
N LEU A 183 5.33 5.22 7.36
CA LEU A 183 6.08 6.35 7.88
C LEU A 183 7.59 6.07 7.84
N PHE A 184 8.35 7.10 7.46
CA PHE A 184 9.80 7.13 7.51
C PHE A 184 10.28 8.48 8.02
N PHE A 185 11.44 8.48 8.65
CA PHE A 185 12.14 9.71 8.97
C PHE A 185 13.66 9.53 8.84
N ILE A 186 14.35 10.63 8.61
CA ILE A 186 15.80 10.69 8.46
C ILE A 186 16.36 11.48 9.63
N LYS A 187 17.38 10.96 10.26
CA LYS A 187 18.15 11.62 11.31
C LYS A 187 19.62 11.22 11.18
N GLN A 188 20.52 12.21 11.10
CA GLN A 188 21.96 11.99 10.97
C GLN A 188 22.31 11.01 9.84
N ASP A 189 21.78 11.24 8.64
CA ASP A 189 22.00 10.44 7.42
C ASP A 189 21.56 8.96 7.53
N ARG A 190 20.76 8.60 8.51
CA ARG A 190 20.16 7.28 8.67
C ARG A 190 18.66 7.33 8.40
N LEU A 191 18.17 6.28 7.79
CA LEU A 191 16.76 6.11 7.50
C LEU A 191 16.10 5.24 8.57
N TYR A 192 15.05 5.75 9.18
CA TYR A 192 14.27 5.08 10.22
C TYR A 192 12.86 4.75 9.72
N SER A 193 12.35 3.60 10.13
CA SER A 193 10.94 3.22 9.90
C SER A 193 10.43 2.42 11.09
N PRO A 194 9.17 2.60 11.51
CA PRO A 194 8.57 1.73 12.51
C PRO A 194 8.70 0.25 12.12
N HIS A 195 9.05 -0.60 13.11
CA HIS A 195 9.16 -2.03 12.91
C HIS A 195 7.78 -2.65 12.66
N VAL A 196 7.72 -3.77 11.93
CA VAL A 196 6.44 -4.44 11.63
C VAL A 196 5.66 -4.85 12.89
N ASP A 197 6.34 -5.12 13.99
CA ASP A 197 5.74 -5.47 15.28
C ASP A 197 5.02 -4.28 15.97
N THR A 198 5.17 -3.05 15.47
CA THR A 198 4.31 -1.91 15.87
C THR A 198 2.89 -2.05 15.31
N GLY A 199 2.63 -3.08 14.52
CA GLY A 199 1.34 -3.39 13.91
C GLY A 199 1.11 -2.72 12.55
N ILE A 200 2.15 -2.24 11.89
CA ILE A 200 2.07 -1.66 10.53
C ILE A 200 1.89 -2.71 9.45
N LEU A 201 1.34 -2.28 8.32
CA LEU A 201 1.43 -3.06 7.09
C LEU A 201 2.87 -3.02 6.55
N ASN A 202 3.44 -4.19 6.23
CA ASN A 202 4.69 -4.23 5.48
C ASN A 202 4.42 -3.86 4.00
N GLY A 203 4.36 -2.55 3.72
CA GLY A 203 4.01 -2.00 2.41
C GLY A 203 5.00 -2.39 1.31
N ILE A 204 4.53 -2.61 0.07
CA ILE A 204 5.44 -2.89 -1.06
C ILE A 204 6.35 -1.68 -1.32
N THR A 205 5.80 -0.47 -1.29
CA THR A 205 6.61 0.75 -1.42
C THR A 205 7.56 0.91 -0.22
N ARG A 206 7.16 0.51 1.00
CA ARG A 206 8.07 0.48 2.16
C ARG A 206 9.26 -0.44 1.91
N GLN A 207 9.00 -1.65 1.43
CA GLN A 207 10.06 -2.62 1.11
C GLN A 207 10.99 -2.08 0.01
N PHE A 208 10.42 -1.43 -1.01
CA PHE A 208 11.19 -0.76 -2.05
C PHE A 208 12.12 0.31 -1.47
N VAL A 209 11.62 1.20 -0.60
CA VAL A 209 12.41 2.26 0.05
C VAL A 209 13.57 1.67 0.85
N ILE A 210 13.31 0.65 1.65
CA ILE A 210 14.34 -0.03 2.45
C ILE A 210 15.40 -0.68 1.56
N HIS A 211 14.97 -1.34 0.47
CA HIS A 211 15.88 -1.98 -0.47
C HIS A 211 16.74 -0.95 -1.21
N TRP A 212 16.12 0.12 -1.71
CA TRP A 212 16.79 1.24 -2.35
C TRP A 212 17.83 1.88 -1.43
N ALA A 213 17.47 2.18 -0.20
CA ALA A 213 18.38 2.78 0.77
C ALA A 213 19.63 1.91 1.02
N LYS A 214 19.42 0.59 1.16
CA LYS A 214 20.54 -0.37 1.30
C LYS A 214 21.46 -0.39 0.08
N LEU A 215 20.91 -0.34 -1.14
CA LEU A 215 21.71 -0.27 -2.37
C LEU A 215 22.54 1.03 -2.43
N LYS A 216 21.98 2.15 -1.93
CA LYS A 216 22.69 3.45 -1.83
C LYS A 216 23.67 3.54 -0.65
N GLY A 217 23.83 2.48 0.14
CA GLY A 217 24.70 2.47 1.30
C GLY A 217 24.15 3.26 2.49
N ILE A 218 22.86 3.62 2.49
CA ILE A 218 22.19 4.31 3.59
C ILE A 218 21.82 3.29 4.66
N THR A 219 22.22 3.54 5.90
CA THR A 219 21.85 2.71 7.04
C THR A 219 20.36 2.81 7.30
N VAL A 220 19.69 1.66 7.37
CA VAL A 220 18.26 1.58 7.68
C VAL A 220 18.06 0.95 9.05
N GLU A 221 17.29 1.62 9.89
CA GLU A 221 16.92 1.14 11.22
C GLU A 221 15.40 0.98 11.33
N GLU A 222 14.98 -0.24 11.64
CA GLU A 222 13.57 -0.57 11.89
C GLU A 222 13.40 -0.77 13.40
N GLY A 223 12.52 0.02 14.06
CA GLY A 223 12.44 0.04 15.51
C GLY A 223 11.09 0.52 16.07
N PHE A 224 11.06 0.67 17.37
CA PHE A 224 9.96 1.23 18.15
C PHE A 224 10.33 2.68 18.50
N TYR A 225 9.72 3.63 17.85
CA TYR A 225 10.02 5.05 18.00
C TYR A 225 8.85 5.79 18.60
N THR A 226 9.14 6.82 19.36
CA THR A 226 8.16 7.73 19.98
C THR A 226 7.86 8.92 19.07
N GLU A 227 6.79 9.64 19.36
CA GLU A 227 6.50 10.92 18.72
C GLU A 227 7.67 11.92 18.93
N GLN A 228 8.27 11.94 20.10
CA GLN A 228 9.39 12.83 20.41
C GLN A 228 10.59 12.59 19.46
N GLU A 229 10.93 11.33 19.19
CA GLU A 229 11.99 10.99 18.25
C GLU A 229 11.66 11.40 16.82
N LEU A 230 10.38 11.31 16.40
CA LEU A 230 9.94 11.82 15.11
C LEU A 230 10.08 13.34 15.00
N LEU A 231 9.73 14.07 16.06
CA LEU A 231 9.88 15.54 16.10
C LEU A 231 11.34 16.01 16.11
N GLU A 232 12.27 15.14 16.46
CA GLU A 232 13.72 15.39 16.41
C GLU A 232 14.36 15.02 15.07
N ALA A 233 13.58 14.52 14.09
CA ALA A 233 14.06 14.16 12.77
C ALA A 233 14.52 15.38 11.96
N ASP A 234 15.44 15.14 11.02
CA ASP A 234 15.88 16.13 10.03
C ASP A 234 14.84 16.23 8.89
N GLU A 235 14.35 15.08 8.40
CA GLU A 235 13.34 14.98 7.34
C GLU A 235 12.35 13.85 7.65
N ILE A 236 11.10 14.02 7.20
CA ILE A 236 10.03 13.02 7.36
C ILE A 236 9.35 12.82 6.01
N PHE A 237 8.98 11.58 5.71
CA PHE A 237 8.15 11.25 4.57
C PHE A 237 7.27 10.04 4.81
N ILE A 238 6.26 9.94 3.98
CA ILE A 238 5.37 8.79 3.93
C ILE A 238 5.44 8.12 2.55
N SER A 239 5.08 6.85 2.48
CA SER A 239 5.09 6.10 1.23
C SER A 239 3.87 5.21 1.07
N ASN A 240 3.35 5.13 -0.15
CA ASN A 240 2.42 4.09 -0.57
C ASN A 240 2.45 3.92 -2.10
N SER A 241 1.87 2.84 -2.60
CA SER A 241 1.93 2.50 -4.03
C SER A 241 1.10 3.42 -4.94
N ILE A 242 0.33 4.37 -4.39
CA ILE A 242 -0.53 5.29 -5.15
C ILE A 242 0.05 6.70 -5.16
N GLN A 243 0.45 7.21 -4.01
CA GLN A 243 1.00 8.56 -3.84
C GLN A 243 2.52 8.58 -3.93
N GLU A 244 3.15 7.41 -3.99
CA GLU A 244 4.61 7.24 -4.07
C GLU A 244 5.30 7.69 -2.78
N ILE A 245 6.22 8.64 -2.88
CA ILE A 245 7.02 9.18 -1.78
C ILE A 245 6.60 10.63 -1.57
N ILE A 246 5.98 10.93 -0.44
CA ILE A 246 5.49 12.27 -0.12
C ILE A 246 6.17 12.78 1.14
N PRO A 247 6.90 13.90 1.08
CA PRO A 247 7.44 14.59 2.24
C PRO A 247 6.33 15.01 3.21
N VAL A 248 6.63 14.95 4.51
CA VAL A 248 5.82 15.57 5.57
C VAL A 248 6.59 16.76 6.08
N THR A 249 6.08 17.96 5.83
CA THR A 249 6.79 19.21 6.07
C THR A 249 6.35 19.94 7.34
N VAL A 250 5.24 19.49 7.95
CA VAL A 250 4.72 20.06 9.20
C VAL A 250 4.15 18.95 10.09
N ILE A 251 4.46 18.95 11.38
CA ILE A 251 3.77 18.19 12.43
C ILE A 251 3.58 19.10 13.63
N GLY A 252 2.33 19.42 13.97
CA GLY A 252 2.02 20.38 15.03
C GLY A 252 2.65 21.76 14.74
N GLU A 253 3.50 22.24 15.63
CA GLU A 253 4.22 23.52 15.46
C GLU A 253 5.60 23.35 14.79
N ARG A 254 6.02 22.12 14.53
CA ARG A 254 7.34 21.84 13.96
C ARG A 254 7.30 21.78 12.43
N ASN A 255 8.24 22.53 11.82
CA ASN A 255 8.45 22.50 10.37
C ASN A 255 9.70 21.68 10.04
N PHE A 256 9.63 20.93 8.93
CA PHE A 256 10.67 20.08 8.38
C PHE A 256 10.99 20.56 6.95
N ASN A 257 12.23 20.89 6.68
CA ASN A 257 12.65 21.35 5.36
C ASN A 257 13.24 20.20 4.56
N VAL A 258 12.77 20.02 3.35
CA VAL A 258 13.34 19.06 2.39
C VAL A 258 14.22 19.83 1.41
N SER A 259 15.53 19.72 1.59
CA SER A 259 16.49 20.40 0.71
C SER A 259 16.54 19.74 -0.68
N GLU A 260 17.05 20.46 -1.69
CA GLU A 260 17.22 19.89 -3.04
C GLU A 260 18.21 18.70 -3.08
N ASN A 261 19.14 18.63 -2.14
CA ASN A 261 20.12 17.56 -2.02
C ASN A 261 19.72 16.53 -0.94
N SER A 262 18.44 16.42 -0.61
CA SER A 262 17.97 15.50 0.41
C SER A 262 17.84 14.06 -0.11
N VAL A 263 17.96 13.12 0.81
CA VAL A 263 17.71 11.69 0.54
C VAL A 263 16.30 11.46 -0.04
N ILE A 264 15.31 12.26 0.40
CA ILE A 264 13.93 12.17 -0.13
C ILE A 264 13.89 12.54 -1.62
N LYS A 265 14.62 13.58 -2.04
CA LYS A 265 14.66 14.02 -3.46
C LYS A 265 15.33 12.97 -4.35
N ASP A 266 16.42 12.39 -3.88
CA ASP A 266 17.11 11.30 -4.60
C ASP A 266 16.19 10.06 -4.71
N LEU A 267 15.54 9.68 -3.62
CA LEU A 267 14.58 8.58 -3.61
C LEU A 267 13.41 8.85 -4.58
N GLN A 268 12.82 10.06 -4.57
CA GLN A 268 11.74 10.44 -5.49
C GLN A 268 12.18 10.38 -6.95
N LYS A 269 13.42 10.80 -7.25
CA LYS A 269 13.98 10.77 -8.59
C LYS A 269 14.15 9.34 -9.09
N ASP A 270 14.77 8.49 -8.27
CA ASP A 270 15.01 7.08 -8.62
C ASP A 270 13.69 6.30 -8.70
N TYR A 271 12.74 6.55 -7.79
CA TYR A 271 11.40 5.96 -7.86
C TYR A 271 10.71 6.30 -9.18
N ARG A 272 10.71 7.56 -9.60
CA ARG A 272 10.11 8.00 -10.87
C ARG A 272 10.79 7.37 -12.09
N HIS A 273 12.08 7.09 -12.03
CA HIS A 273 12.79 6.38 -13.09
C HIS A 273 12.38 4.90 -13.12
N LEU A 274 12.48 4.23 -11.98
CA LEU A 274 12.30 2.79 -11.85
C LEU A 274 10.83 2.34 -12.00
N ARG A 275 9.86 3.18 -11.64
CA ARG A 275 8.43 2.86 -11.76
C ARG A 275 7.97 2.54 -13.20
N LYS A 276 8.80 2.86 -14.20
CA LYS A 276 8.48 2.65 -15.63
C LYS A 276 8.92 1.29 -16.16
N SER A 277 9.69 0.51 -15.39
CA SER A 277 10.34 -0.71 -15.89
C SER A 277 10.30 -1.89 -14.94
N LEU A 278 10.25 -1.69 -13.62
CA LEU A 278 10.34 -2.79 -12.67
C LEU A 278 9.01 -3.51 -12.46
N LEU A 279 9.00 -4.81 -12.69
CA LEU A 279 7.91 -5.71 -12.29
C LEU A 279 8.15 -6.29 -10.88
N SER A 280 9.41 -6.33 -10.43
CA SER A 280 9.80 -6.79 -9.10
C SER A 280 11.01 -6.03 -8.57
N MET A 281 11.08 -5.84 -7.24
CA MET A 281 12.24 -5.24 -6.55
C MET A 281 13.56 -6.00 -6.82
N ASN A 282 13.50 -7.30 -7.07
CA ASN A 282 14.69 -8.09 -7.40
C ASN A 282 15.38 -7.65 -8.70
N GLU A 283 14.74 -6.85 -9.53
CA GLU A 283 15.30 -6.32 -10.77
C GLU A 283 16.15 -5.05 -10.52
N MET A 284 16.04 -4.41 -9.33
CA MET A 284 16.80 -3.20 -9.00
C MET A 284 18.31 -3.39 -9.07
N GLU A 285 18.82 -4.53 -8.59
CA GLU A 285 20.26 -4.83 -8.61
C GLU A 285 20.82 -4.93 -10.02
N ARG A 286 19.98 -5.23 -11.01
CA ARG A 286 20.36 -5.34 -12.43
C ARG A 286 20.38 -3.98 -13.11
N SER A 287 19.51 -3.05 -12.70
CA SER A 287 19.42 -1.71 -13.29
C SER A 287 20.55 -0.77 -12.87
N GLU A 288 21.24 -1.03 -11.76
CA GLU A 288 22.43 -0.25 -11.35
C GLU A 288 23.75 -0.70 -12.02
N ARG A 289 23.73 -1.81 -12.77
CA ARG A 289 24.91 -2.34 -13.48
C ARG A 289 24.98 -1.93 -14.95
N VAL A 290 24.01 -1.14 -15.43
CA VAL A 290 23.95 -0.57 -16.79
C VAL A 290 24.15 0.93 -16.74
#